data_0aaff3e5a64901ce8f02b686d1bfbed9
#
_entry.id   0aaff3e5a64901ce8f02b686d1bfbed9
#
_cell.length_a   1.000
_cell.length_b   1.000
_cell.length_c   1.000
_cell.angle_alpha   90.00
_cell.angle_beta   90.00
_cell.angle_gamma   90.00
#
_symmetry.space_group_name_H-M   'P 1'
#
loop_
_entity.id
_entity.type
_entity.pdbx_description
1 polymer ?
#
loop_
_entity_poly.entity_id
_entity_poly.type
_entity_poly.pdbx_seq_one_letter_code
_entity_poly.pdbx_strand_id
1 'polypeptide(L)'
;VCLAAAILVVPGSLVGYGYHDAFSTGPPTAAITSRAAALGGLKAQPMGGPSDIFMNPGALGLLEGVSVSVDGGALRWRETVNGDIVTNRGGEVLGVATLAVAVPLEPFVLAAGAAKTADFDYAGTHNSFNAYSGDLDSVEVAFVTGSQWEYLAGISRRLVGGLSAGLSAGVRTVGADYDYYFSDRTFGGRDSTARWTESAREFCWHGGLAVVSELASAGVSYASAGDYSHPVLVLGGSVVSPHINNTRTGFEAEIGRPFEKNDFTGKLFVESSLTPRFEMRASVLFNEGYRAGRTSVGFGVGGGYSFDALDVSLGCLVNSRNRSGSAFSGEDAESVEDGSISLVFGSVFRL
;
A
#
# COMPACT_ATOMS: atom_id res chain seq x y z
N VAL A 1 21.93 -16.30 10.57
CA VAL A 1 21.29 -16.70 11.86
C VAL A 1 20.98 -15.48 12.74
N CYS A 2 21.70 -14.33 12.58
CA CYS A 2 21.47 -13.16 13.44
C CYS A 2 20.30 -12.24 13.01
N LEU A 3 19.75 -12.38 11.80
CA LEU A 3 18.64 -11.52 11.32
C LEU A 3 17.26 -11.98 11.83
N ALA A 4 17.10 -13.25 12.19
CA ALA A 4 15.82 -13.79 12.67
C ALA A 4 15.46 -13.36 14.11
N ALA A 5 16.42 -12.89 14.89
CA ALA A 5 16.21 -12.48 16.28
C ALA A 5 15.72 -11.03 16.45
N ALA A 6 15.85 -10.19 15.42
CA ALA A 6 15.43 -8.78 15.48
C ALA A 6 13.91 -8.56 15.28
N ILE A 7 13.18 -9.61 14.87
CA ILE A 7 11.74 -9.50 14.57
C ILE A 7 10.85 -9.62 15.82
N LEU A 8 11.40 -10.01 16.96
CA LEU A 8 10.62 -10.35 18.16
C LEU A 8 10.50 -9.26 19.22
N VAL A 9 11.07 -8.09 19.02
CA VAL A 9 10.99 -7.01 20.01
C VAL A 9 10.66 -5.68 19.33
N VAL A 10 9.45 -5.56 18.83
CA VAL A 10 8.82 -4.25 18.65
C VAL A 10 7.65 -4.16 19.61
N PRO A 11 7.79 -3.43 20.71
CA PRO A 11 6.65 -3.16 21.57
C PRO A 11 5.70 -2.22 20.85
N GLY A 12 4.60 -2.75 20.43
CA GLY A 12 3.28 -2.22 20.63
C GLY A 12 2.85 -0.89 20.07
N SER A 13 3.19 -0.45 18.87
CA SER A 13 2.34 0.47 18.14
C SER A 13 2.37 0.11 16.65
N LEU A 14 1.36 -0.58 16.23
CA LEU A 14 1.18 -1.05 14.85
C LEU A 14 0.16 -0.14 14.19
N VAL A 15 0.46 0.35 13.03
CA VAL A 15 -0.18 1.49 12.42
C VAL A 15 -1.07 1.14 11.25
N GLY A 16 -2.11 1.83 11.10
CA GLY A 16 -3.02 1.59 10.08
C GLY A 16 -3.89 2.72 9.66
N TYR A 17 -5.07 2.59 9.71
CA TYR A 17 -6.22 3.15 9.13
C TYR A 17 -7.12 3.71 10.22
N GLY A 18 -7.27 5.00 10.21
CA GLY A 18 -8.08 5.68 11.21
C GLY A 18 -9.40 6.17 10.64
N TYR A 19 -10.24 6.69 11.52
CA TYR A 19 -11.52 7.28 11.21
C TYR A 19 -11.47 8.25 10.01
N HIS A 20 -10.48 9.16 9.97
CA HIS A 20 -10.36 10.11 8.86
C HIS A 20 -10.06 9.47 7.52
N ASP A 21 -9.34 8.36 7.52
CA ASP A 21 -9.06 7.64 6.28
C ASP A 21 -10.33 6.92 5.80
N ALA A 22 -11.13 6.36 6.74
CA ALA A 22 -12.41 5.71 6.45
C ALA A 22 -13.43 6.62 5.78
N PHE A 23 -13.49 7.87 6.24
CA PHE A 23 -14.42 8.89 5.74
C PHE A 23 -13.80 9.81 4.67
N SER A 24 -12.71 9.41 4.05
CA SER A 24 -12.07 10.16 2.96
C SER A 24 -11.80 9.25 1.74
N THR A 25 -10.55 9.13 1.35
CA THR A 25 -10.14 8.35 0.17
C THR A 25 -9.84 6.88 0.44
N GLY A 26 -9.99 6.45 1.68
CA GLY A 26 -9.49 5.15 2.15
C GLY A 26 -7.96 5.12 2.26
N PRO A 27 -7.37 4.19 3.00
CA PRO A 27 -5.95 3.98 2.97
C PRO A 27 -5.59 3.32 1.65
N PRO A 28 -4.61 3.85 0.91
CA PRO A 28 -4.07 3.12 -0.22
C PRO A 28 -3.54 1.78 0.29
N THR A 29 -3.79 0.72 -0.44
CA THR A 29 -3.16 -0.57 -0.18
C THR A 29 -1.65 -0.36 -0.20
N ALA A 30 -0.98 -0.59 0.92
CA ALA A 30 0.43 -0.30 1.08
C ALA A 30 1.31 -1.08 0.08
N ALA A 31 0.81 -2.25 -0.36
CA ALA A 31 1.45 -3.04 -1.40
C ALA A 31 0.42 -3.92 -2.11
N ILE A 32 0.44 -3.92 -3.42
CA ILE A 32 -0.45 -4.74 -4.27
C ILE A 32 0.14 -6.11 -4.62
N THR A 33 1.41 -6.34 -4.31
CA THR A 33 2.08 -7.63 -4.49
C THR A 33 2.88 -8.01 -3.25
N SER A 34 3.10 -9.30 -3.05
CA SER A 34 3.92 -9.84 -1.96
C SER A 34 5.37 -9.34 -2.00
N ARG A 35 5.95 -9.22 -3.20
CA ARG A 35 7.30 -8.67 -3.37
C ARG A 35 7.34 -7.19 -3.00
N ALA A 36 6.36 -6.41 -3.44
CA ALA A 36 6.24 -5.00 -3.06
C ALA A 36 6.07 -4.85 -1.55
N ALA A 37 5.25 -5.68 -0.89
CA ALA A 37 5.08 -5.67 0.56
C ALA A 37 6.40 -5.86 1.31
N ALA A 38 7.20 -6.86 0.91
CA ALA A 38 8.51 -7.13 1.50
C ALA A 38 9.52 -5.98 1.29
N LEU A 39 9.35 -5.21 0.21
CA LEU A 39 10.21 -4.10 -0.18
C LEU A 39 9.63 -2.72 0.17
N GLY A 40 8.69 -2.65 1.12
CA GLY A 40 8.14 -1.38 1.61
C GLY A 40 7.12 -0.71 0.67
N GLY A 41 6.46 -1.48 -0.19
CA GLY A 41 5.49 -0.94 -1.14
C GLY A 41 6.13 -0.23 -2.33
N LEU A 42 7.23 -0.75 -2.89
CA LEU A 42 7.89 -0.16 -4.06
C LEU A 42 6.93 -0.10 -5.25
N LYS A 43 7.04 0.97 -6.04
CA LYS A 43 6.20 1.24 -7.22
C LYS A 43 6.99 1.59 -8.49
N ALA A 44 8.19 2.18 -8.37
CA ALA A 44 8.99 2.58 -9.54
C ALA A 44 9.93 1.48 -10.03
N GLN A 45 10.41 0.63 -9.10
CA GLN A 45 11.34 -0.45 -9.44
C GLN A 45 10.64 -1.58 -10.20
N PRO A 46 11.29 -2.19 -11.20
CA PRO A 46 10.77 -3.37 -11.86
C PRO A 46 10.58 -4.53 -10.88
N MET A 47 9.35 -5.02 -10.74
CA MET A 47 9.02 -6.17 -9.89
C MET A 47 9.13 -7.49 -10.64
N GLY A 48 9.23 -7.45 -11.99
CA GLY A 48 9.43 -8.61 -12.83
C GLY A 48 8.20 -9.48 -13.02
N GLY A 49 7.02 -8.89 -12.92
CA GLY A 49 5.75 -9.57 -13.11
C GLY A 49 4.68 -8.71 -13.78
N PRO A 50 3.55 -9.31 -14.20
CA PRO A 50 2.45 -8.59 -14.85
C PRO A 50 1.84 -7.49 -13.99
N SER A 51 1.94 -7.60 -12.66
CA SER A 51 1.43 -6.60 -11.70
C SER A 51 2.13 -5.25 -11.82
N ASP A 52 3.25 -5.16 -12.55
CA ASP A 52 3.89 -3.88 -12.89
C ASP A 52 2.95 -2.93 -13.65
N ILE A 53 1.86 -3.45 -14.26
CA ILE A 53 0.81 -2.63 -14.88
C ILE A 53 0.20 -1.59 -13.94
N PHE A 54 0.13 -1.88 -12.63
CA PHE A 54 -0.41 -0.99 -11.59
C PHE A 54 0.65 -0.10 -10.93
N MET A 55 1.93 -0.42 -11.11
CA MET A 55 3.04 0.25 -10.42
C MET A 55 3.88 1.07 -11.41
N ASN A 56 4.59 0.37 -12.28
CA ASN A 56 5.41 0.97 -13.34
C ASN A 56 5.19 0.22 -14.66
N PRO A 57 4.24 0.66 -15.49
CA PRO A 57 3.97 -0.02 -16.76
C PRO A 57 5.20 -0.10 -17.69
N GLY A 58 6.19 0.79 -17.52
CA GLY A 58 7.46 0.69 -18.23
C GLY A 58 8.19 -0.61 -17.97
N ALA A 59 8.11 -1.15 -16.76
CA ALA A 59 8.78 -2.39 -16.40
C ALA A 59 8.22 -3.64 -17.13
N LEU A 60 6.97 -3.60 -17.60
CA LEU A 60 6.39 -4.68 -18.41
C LEU A 60 7.21 -4.99 -19.67
N GLY A 61 7.83 -3.97 -20.30
CA GLY A 61 8.64 -4.16 -21.50
C GLY A 61 9.91 -4.99 -21.28
N LEU A 62 10.22 -5.34 -20.03
CA LEU A 62 11.35 -6.20 -19.65
C LEU A 62 10.94 -7.68 -19.53
N LEU A 63 9.64 -8.00 -19.59
CA LEU A 63 9.15 -9.39 -19.53
C LEU A 63 9.45 -10.11 -20.85
N GLU A 64 9.94 -11.36 -20.74
CA GLU A 64 10.37 -12.15 -21.88
C GLU A 64 9.35 -13.26 -22.25
N GLY A 65 8.47 -13.65 -21.33
CA GLY A 65 7.48 -14.73 -21.52
C GLY A 65 6.07 -14.29 -21.11
N VAL A 66 5.10 -15.06 -21.57
CA VAL A 66 3.72 -14.94 -21.07
C VAL A 66 3.72 -15.24 -19.59
N SER A 67 3.11 -14.37 -18.81
CA SER A 67 3.10 -14.52 -17.37
C SER A 67 1.76 -14.11 -16.77
N VAL A 68 1.41 -14.75 -15.66
CA VAL A 68 0.20 -14.48 -14.88
C VAL A 68 0.63 -14.32 -13.42
N SER A 69 0.19 -13.24 -12.77
CA SER A 69 0.38 -13.04 -11.33
C SER A 69 -0.94 -13.07 -10.58
N VAL A 70 -0.89 -13.67 -9.42
CA VAL A 70 -2.00 -13.66 -8.45
C VAL A 70 -1.39 -13.33 -7.08
N ASP A 71 -1.85 -12.27 -6.47
CA ASP A 71 -1.48 -11.90 -5.11
C ASP A 71 -2.75 -11.76 -4.25
N GLY A 72 -2.63 -12.15 -2.99
CA GLY A 72 -3.69 -12.03 -1.99
C GLY A 72 -3.08 -11.83 -0.62
N GLY A 73 -3.85 -11.32 0.31
CA GLY A 73 -3.28 -11.04 1.61
C GLY A 73 -4.30 -10.82 2.71
N ALA A 74 -3.79 -10.65 3.92
CA ALA A 74 -4.53 -10.28 5.10
C ALA A 74 -3.97 -8.97 5.66
N LEU A 75 -4.84 -8.11 6.10
CA LEU A 75 -4.52 -6.85 6.75
C LEU A 75 -5.09 -6.87 8.16
N ARG A 76 -4.25 -6.55 9.14
CA ARG A 76 -4.67 -6.26 10.50
C ARG A 76 -4.28 -4.83 10.86
N TRP A 77 -5.18 -4.09 11.48
CA TRP A 77 -4.93 -2.72 11.90
C TRP A 77 -5.54 -2.41 13.27
N ARG A 78 -5.06 -1.33 13.88
CA ARG A 78 -5.46 -0.86 15.19
C ARG A 78 -5.30 0.66 15.24
N GLU A 79 -6.24 1.35 15.83
CA GLU A 79 -6.15 2.78 16.14
C GLU A 79 -6.18 2.98 17.65
N THR A 80 -5.38 3.92 18.13
CA THR A 80 -5.29 4.29 19.54
C THR A 80 -5.37 5.80 19.63
N VAL A 81 -6.26 6.32 20.47
CA VAL A 81 -6.44 7.75 20.72
C VAL A 81 -6.11 8.01 22.17
N ASN A 82 -5.19 8.94 22.46
CA ASN A 82 -4.69 9.25 23.81
C ASN A 82 -4.28 8.02 24.63
N GLY A 83 -3.81 6.96 23.97
CA GLY A 83 -3.42 5.70 24.61
C GLY A 83 -4.54 4.66 24.72
N ASP A 84 -5.78 5.01 24.50
CA ASP A 84 -6.91 4.09 24.51
C ASP A 84 -7.19 3.50 23.13
N ILE A 85 -7.46 2.20 23.07
CA ILE A 85 -7.81 1.51 21.82
C ILE A 85 -9.20 1.94 21.40
N VAL A 86 -9.30 2.64 20.28
CA VAL A 86 -10.56 3.07 19.68
C VAL A 86 -11.11 2.01 18.74
N THR A 87 -10.22 1.32 18.04
CA THR A 87 -10.62 0.28 17.11
C THR A 87 -9.58 -0.83 17.06
N ASN A 88 -10.05 -2.05 17.02
CA ASN A 88 -9.21 -3.22 16.87
C ASN A 88 -9.94 -4.24 16.00
N ARG A 89 -9.83 -4.09 14.68
CA ARG A 89 -10.36 -5.10 13.77
C ARG A 89 -9.31 -6.17 13.54
N GLY A 90 -9.64 -7.39 13.93
CA GLY A 90 -8.88 -8.59 13.57
C GLY A 90 -8.93 -8.79 12.06
N GLY A 91 -7.81 -9.22 11.48
CA GLY A 91 -7.59 -9.30 10.05
C GLY A 91 -8.72 -9.99 9.29
N GLU A 92 -9.09 -9.41 8.17
CA GLU A 92 -9.88 -10.12 7.19
C GLU A 92 -9.08 -11.24 6.52
N VAL A 93 -9.76 -12.35 6.34
CA VAL A 93 -9.18 -13.54 5.75
C VAL A 93 -9.01 -13.32 4.26
N LEU A 94 -7.76 -13.48 3.78
CA LEU A 94 -7.34 -13.82 2.43
C LEU A 94 -8.37 -13.55 1.31
N GLY A 95 -8.33 -12.34 0.78
CA GLY A 95 -8.91 -12.04 -0.53
C GLY A 95 -7.86 -11.99 -1.62
N VAL A 96 -8.23 -12.28 -2.85
CA VAL A 96 -7.39 -11.95 -4.00
C VAL A 96 -7.31 -10.43 -4.09
N ALA A 97 -6.10 -9.88 -3.94
CA ALA A 97 -5.88 -8.44 -4.00
C ALA A 97 -5.46 -7.99 -5.40
N THR A 98 -4.79 -8.87 -6.16
CA THR A 98 -4.29 -8.56 -7.50
C THR A 98 -4.33 -9.78 -8.40
N LEU A 99 -4.78 -9.58 -9.63
CA LEU A 99 -4.70 -10.53 -10.73
C LEU A 99 -4.22 -9.76 -11.96
N ALA A 100 -3.14 -10.22 -12.60
CA ALA A 100 -2.66 -9.62 -13.83
C ALA A 100 -2.07 -10.66 -14.79
N VAL A 101 -2.14 -10.36 -16.07
CA VAL A 101 -1.55 -11.14 -17.16
C VAL A 101 -0.75 -10.22 -18.07
N ALA A 102 0.39 -10.71 -18.53
CA ALA A 102 1.19 -10.05 -19.57
C ALA A 102 1.55 -11.02 -20.69
N VAL A 103 1.50 -10.51 -21.93
CA VAL A 103 1.78 -11.25 -23.15
C VAL A 103 2.78 -10.45 -23.98
N PRO A 104 4.03 -10.91 -24.11
CA PRO A 104 4.98 -10.32 -25.06
C PRO A 104 4.55 -10.56 -26.49
N LEU A 105 4.44 -9.46 -27.26
CA LEU A 105 4.16 -9.43 -28.67
C LEU A 105 5.15 -8.46 -29.32
N GLU A 106 6.32 -8.94 -29.69
CA GLU A 106 7.41 -8.08 -30.18
C GLU A 106 6.97 -7.05 -31.22
N PRO A 107 7.31 -5.78 -31.06
CA PRO A 107 8.24 -5.20 -30.07
C PRO A 107 7.53 -4.74 -28.76
N PHE A 108 6.30 -5.14 -28.52
CA PHE A 108 5.48 -4.69 -27.41
C PHE A 108 5.21 -5.81 -26.40
N VAL A 109 4.85 -5.42 -25.20
CA VAL A 109 4.24 -6.29 -24.19
C VAL A 109 2.86 -5.71 -23.89
N LEU A 110 1.82 -6.52 -24.05
CA LEU A 110 0.45 -6.19 -23.66
C LEU A 110 0.17 -6.78 -22.28
N ALA A 111 -0.54 -6.05 -21.43
CA ALA A 111 -0.95 -6.53 -20.12
C ALA A 111 -2.37 -6.08 -19.78
N ALA A 112 -3.02 -6.87 -18.92
CA ALA A 112 -4.30 -6.51 -18.34
C ALA A 112 -4.37 -7.04 -16.91
N GLY A 113 -5.16 -6.38 -16.05
CA GLY A 113 -5.28 -6.82 -14.66
C GLY A 113 -6.35 -6.07 -13.86
N ALA A 114 -6.59 -6.62 -12.67
CA ALA A 114 -7.43 -6.03 -11.63
C ALA A 114 -6.66 -6.03 -10.30
N ALA A 115 -6.72 -4.92 -9.56
CA ALA A 115 -6.10 -4.81 -8.24
C ALA A 115 -6.99 -4.03 -7.27
N LYS A 116 -7.05 -4.50 -6.02
CA LYS A 116 -7.64 -3.77 -4.89
C LYS A 116 -6.61 -2.72 -4.44
N THR A 117 -6.91 -1.45 -4.65
CA THR A 117 -5.99 -0.33 -4.41
C THR A 117 -6.27 0.43 -3.13
N ALA A 118 -7.47 0.28 -2.56
CA ALA A 118 -7.78 0.74 -1.21
C ALA A 118 -8.82 -0.16 -0.55
N ASP A 119 -8.82 -0.14 0.79
CA ASP A 119 -9.78 -0.83 1.64
C ASP A 119 -10.46 0.17 2.56
N PHE A 120 -11.79 0.20 2.60
CA PHE A 120 -12.57 1.12 3.43
C PHE A 120 -13.10 0.47 4.70
N ASP A 121 -12.78 -0.80 4.95
CA ASP A 121 -13.28 -1.51 6.10
C ASP A 121 -12.79 -0.90 7.42
N TYR A 122 -13.69 -0.31 8.17
CA TYR A 122 -13.44 0.33 9.46
C TYR A 122 -14.52 -0.03 10.47
N ALA A 123 -14.12 -0.29 11.71
CA ALA A 123 -15.03 -0.40 12.84
C ALA A 123 -14.39 0.24 14.07
N GLY A 124 -14.93 1.33 14.53
CA GLY A 124 -14.38 2.07 15.66
C GLY A 124 -15.45 2.62 16.59
N THR A 125 -15.10 2.71 17.87
CA THR A 125 -15.92 3.33 18.91
C THR A 125 -15.05 4.31 19.66
N HIS A 126 -15.51 5.54 19.76
CA HIS A 126 -14.86 6.60 20.53
C HIS A 126 -15.79 7.06 21.65
N ASN A 127 -15.24 7.16 22.86
CA ASN A 127 -15.92 7.69 24.04
C ASN A 127 -15.28 9.02 24.42
N SER A 128 -16.07 10.07 24.48
CA SER A 128 -15.63 11.37 25.00
C SER A 128 -16.10 11.51 26.46
N PHE A 129 -15.21 11.99 27.31
CA PHE A 129 -15.46 12.15 28.74
C PHE A 129 -15.33 13.62 29.14
N ASN A 130 -16.21 14.07 30.02
CA ASN A 130 -16.12 15.39 30.61
C ASN A 130 -14.83 15.57 31.40
N ALA A 131 -14.03 16.54 31.06
CA ALA A 131 -12.74 16.78 31.67
C ALA A 131 -12.81 17.14 33.18
N TYR A 132 -13.98 17.63 33.65
CA TYR A 132 -14.15 18.04 35.04
C TYR A 132 -14.82 16.99 35.93
N SER A 133 -15.80 16.26 35.40
CA SER A 133 -16.55 15.25 36.16
C SER A 133 -16.06 13.83 35.93
N GLY A 134 -15.38 13.57 34.82
CA GLY A 134 -15.02 12.23 34.38
C GLY A 134 -16.23 11.42 33.86
N ASP A 135 -17.39 12.04 33.71
CA ASP A 135 -18.58 11.39 33.19
C ASP A 135 -18.49 11.25 31.66
N LEU A 136 -19.14 10.22 31.13
CA LEU A 136 -19.22 9.97 29.69
C LEU A 136 -20.13 11.03 29.03
N ASP A 137 -19.54 11.88 28.19
CA ASP A 137 -20.25 12.94 27.48
C ASP A 137 -20.85 12.47 26.17
N SER A 138 -20.12 11.68 25.38
CA SER A 138 -20.61 11.16 24.11
C SER A 138 -20.00 9.83 23.73
N VAL A 139 -20.73 9.09 22.89
CA VAL A 139 -20.28 7.85 22.24
C VAL A 139 -20.47 8.00 20.75
N GLU A 140 -19.40 7.83 20.01
CA GLU A 140 -19.42 7.75 18.55
C GLU A 140 -19.06 6.33 18.12
N VAL A 141 -19.87 5.76 17.22
CA VAL A 141 -19.59 4.44 16.62
C VAL A 141 -19.64 4.58 15.11
N ALA A 142 -18.59 4.17 14.46
CA ALA A 142 -18.50 4.23 13.01
C ALA A 142 -18.16 2.86 12.43
N PHE A 143 -18.95 2.43 11.46
CA PHE A 143 -18.67 1.26 10.64
C PHE A 143 -18.62 1.69 9.18
N VAL A 144 -17.56 1.31 8.50
CA VAL A 144 -17.41 1.49 7.05
C VAL A 144 -17.02 0.16 6.46
N THR A 145 -17.64 -0.22 5.36
CA THR A 145 -17.24 -1.39 4.59
C THR A 145 -17.14 -1.02 3.13
N GLY A 146 -16.12 -1.50 2.44
CA GLY A 146 -15.97 -1.21 1.03
C GLY A 146 -14.56 -1.34 0.51
N SER A 147 -14.41 -1.07 -0.78
CA SER A 147 -13.10 -1.18 -1.43
C SER A 147 -13.02 -0.33 -2.69
N GLN A 148 -11.77 -0.04 -3.06
CA GLN A 148 -11.42 0.54 -4.35
C GLN A 148 -10.69 -0.49 -5.20
N TRP A 149 -11.11 -0.63 -6.45
CA TRP A 149 -10.50 -1.51 -7.43
C TRP A 149 -10.07 -0.75 -8.66
N GLU A 150 -8.92 -1.10 -9.22
CA GLU A 150 -8.48 -0.66 -10.54
C GLU A 150 -8.49 -1.83 -11.52
N TYR A 151 -9.05 -1.59 -12.69
CA TYR A 151 -9.08 -2.49 -13.85
C TYR A 151 -8.33 -1.82 -14.98
N LEU A 152 -7.14 -2.32 -15.31
CA LEU A 152 -6.24 -1.70 -16.26
C LEU A 152 -5.94 -2.61 -17.44
N ALA A 153 -5.78 -2.00 -18.61
CA ALA A 153 -5.08 -2.56 -19.75
C ALA A 153 -3.88 -1.68 -20.09
N GLY A 154 -2.78 -2.28 -20.51
CA GLY A 154 -1.54 -1.54 -20.73
C GLY A 154 -0.72 -2.09 -21.88
N ILE A 155 0.18 -1.24 -22.33
CA ILE A 155 1.15 -1.54 -23.37
C ILE A 155 2.53 -1.00 -22.93
N SER A 156 3.55 -1.79 -23.15
CA SER A 156 4.93 -1.38 -22.92
C SER A 156 5.81 -1.77 -24.08
N ARG A 157 6.94 -1.08 -24.25
CA ARG A 157 7.91 -1.37 -25.28
C ARG A 157 9.33 -1.23 -24.74
N ARG A 158 10.17 -2.23 -25.02
CA ARG A 158 11.61 -2.11 -24.86
C ARG A 158 12.15 -1.18 -25.96
N LEU A 159 12.90 -0.17 -25.57
CA LEU A 159 13.46 0.84 -26.47
C LEU A 159 14.91 0.50 -26.85
N VAL A 160 15.87 0.95 -26.07
CA VAL A 160 17.31 0.74 -26.32
C VAL A 160 18.02 0.46 -25.00
N GLY A 161 19.00 -0.45 -25.01
CA GLY A 161 19.94 -0.61 -23.89
C GLY A 161 19.30 -0.95 -22.53
N GLY A 162 18.24 -1.75 -22.52
CA GLY A 162 17.52 -2.10 -21.29
C GLY A 162 16.51 -1.04 -20.80
N LEU A 163 16.39 0.08 -21.52
CA LEU A 163 15.33 1.07 -21.30
C LEU A 163 14.00 0.59 -21.86
N SER A 164 12.94 0.76 -21.11
CA SER A 164 11.57 0.51 -21.54
C SER A 164 10.62 1.60 -21.07
N ALA A 165 9.53 1.78 -21.83
CA ALA A 165 8.48 2.74 -21.54
C ALA A 165 7.11 2.07 -21.66
N GLY A 166 6.17 2.46 -20.84
CA GLY A 166 4.83 1.89 -20.86
C GLY A 166 3.76 2.83 -20.34
N LEU A 167 2.55 2.50 -20.74
CA LEU A 167 1.33 3.18 -20.34
C LEU A 167 0.26 2.13 -20.04
N SER A 168 -0.48 2.32 -18.97
CA SER A 168 -1.72 1.59 -18.69
C SER A 168 -2.85 2.56 -18.43
N ALA A 169 -4.07 2.15 -18.79
CA ALA A 169 -5.27 2.95 -18.58
C ALA A 169 -6.47 2.03 -18.35
N GLY A 170 -7.48 2.57 -17.68
CA GLY A 170 -8.67 1.81 -17.38
C GLY A 170 -9.64 2.52 -16.47
N VAL A 171 -10.30 1.76 -15.63
CA VAL A 171 -11.36 2.24 -14.76
C VAL A 171 -11.03 1.92 -13.31
N ARG A 172 -11.17 2.91 -12.44
CA ARG A 172 -11.20 2.78 -11.00
C ARG A 172 -12.65 2.78 -10.54
N THR A 173 -13.02 1.82 -9.71
CA THR A 173 -14.33 1.75 -9.08
C THR A 173 -14.17 1.87 -7.56
N VAL A 174 -15.03 2.63 -6.95
CA VAL A 174 -15.13 2.80 -5.50
C VAL A 174 -16.51 2.38 -5.07
N GLY A 175 -16.61 1.62 -4.00
CA GLY A 175 -17.88 1.32 -3.34
C GLY A 175 -17.63 1.26 -1.84
N ALA A 176 -18.39 2.06 -1.06
CA ALA A 176 -18.31 2.07 0.40
C ALA A 176 -19.70 2.32 1.01
N ASP A 177 -20.00 1.53 2.02
CA ASP A 177 -21.20 1.67 2.85
C ASP A 177 -20.78 2.19 4.22
N TYR A 178 -21.47 3.22 4.67
CA TYR A 178 -21.21 3.92 5.92
C TYR A 178 -22.40 3.75 6.87
N ASP A 179 -22.10 3.38 8.11
CA ASP A 179 -23.06 3.32 9.23
C ASP A 179 -22.45 4.06 10.41
N TYR A 180 -23.05 5.17 10.78
CA TYR A 180 -22.56 6.06 11.82
C TYR A 180 -23.62 6.25 12.89
N TYR A 181 -23.22 6.12 14.15
CA TYR A 181 -24.03 6.37 15.31
C TYR A 181 -23.34 7.35 16.25
N PHE A 182 -24.06 8.36 16.69
CA PHE A 182 -23.62 9.31 17.70
C PHE A 182 -24.67 9.36 18.82
N SER A 183 -24.22 9.26 20.05
CA SER A 183 -25.03 9.41 21.25
C SER A 183 -24.43 10.45 22.16
N ASP A 184 -25.10 11.58 22.30
CA ASP A 184 -24.78 12.61 23.28
C ASP A 184 -25.34 12.18 24.65
N ARG A 185 -24.47 12.04 25.63
CA ARG A 185 -24.80 11.62 26.99
C ARG A 185 -24.95 12.79 27.96
N THR A 186 -24.77 14.01 27.49
CA THR A 186 -25.02 15.21 28.29
C THR A 186 -26.51 15.35 28.62
N PHE A 187 -26.80 16.18 29.61
CA PHE A 187 -28.16 16.38 30.08
C PHE A 187 -29.08 16.95 28.96
N GLY A 188 -29.99 16.15 28.46
CA GLY A 188 -30.86 16.49 27.32
C GLY A 188 -30.30 16.15 25.95
N GLY A 189 -29.20 15.38 25.90
CA GLY A 189 -28.56 14.92 24.68
C GLY A 189 -29.44 14.09 23.76
N ARG A 190 -29.07 14.01 22.49
CA ARG A 190 -29.82 13.32 21.46
C ARG A 190 -28.97 12.26 20.78
N ASP A 191 -29.58 11.13 20.52
CA ASP A 191 -29.00 10.12 19.66
C ASP A 191 -29.26 10.44 18.19
N SER A 192 -28.29 10.22 17.35
CA SER A 192 -28.40 10.34 15.91
C SER A 192 -27.76 9.15 15.20
N THR A 193 -28.34 8.78 14.07
CA THR A 193 -27.79 7.75 13.19
C THR A 193 -27.76 8.26 11.77
N ALA A 194 -26.72 7.93 11.02
CA ALA A 194 -26.62 8.22 9.60
C ALA A 194 -26.16 6.96 8.86
N ARG A 195 -26.80 6.70 7.74
CA ARG A 195 -26.41 5.64 6.80
C ARG A 195 -26.37 6.19 5.40
N TRP A 196 -25.32 5.90 4.68
CA TRP A 196 -25.24 6.24 3.26
C TRP A 196 -24.28 5.30 2.53
N THR A 197 -24.43 5.23 1.24
CA THR A 197 -23.58 4.46 0.35
C THR A 197 -22.93 5.42 -0.63
N GLU A 198 -21.65 5.27 -0.84
CA GLU A 198 -20.92 5.96 -1.90
C GLU A 198 -20.51 4.96 -2.96
N SER A 199 -20.68 5.35 -4.22
CA SER A 199 -20.17 4.58 -5.35
C SER A 199 -19.70 5.52 -6.45
N ALA A 200 -18.51 5.27 -6.98
CA ALA A 200 -17.95 6.05 -8.05
C ALA A 200 -17.28 5.14 -9.08
N ARG A 201 -17.20 5.65 -10.31
CA ARG A 201 -16.43 5.06 -11.39
C ARG A 201 -15.71 6.17 -12.11
N GLU A 202 -14.40 6.09 -12.19
CA GLU A 202 -13.56 7.11 -12.78
C GLU A 202 -12.53 6.51 -13.73
N PHE A 203 -12.09 7.30 -14.71
CA PHE A 203 -10.97 6.92 -15.56
C PHE A 203 -9.65 7.10 -14.81
N CYS A 204 -8.76 6.12 -14.93
CA CYS A 204 -7.42 6.20 -14.38
C CYS A 204 -6.36 5.74 -15.38
N TRP A 205 -5.14 6.25 -15.20
CA TRP A 205 -4.01 5.85 -16.03
C TRP A 205 -2.71 5.91 -15.25
N HIS A 206 -1.74 5.07 -15.66
CA HIS A 206 -0.39 5.06 -15.14
C HIS A 206 0.60 5.13 -16.29
N GLY A 207 1.67 5.85 -16.11
CA GLY A 207 2.78 5.94 -17.05
C GLY A 207 4.08 5.57 -16.37
N GLY A 208 5.02 4.98 -17.12
CA GLY A 208 6.29 4.62 -16.52
C GLY A 208 7.44 4.42 -17.47
N LEU A 209 8.63 4.61 -16.93
CA LEU A 209 9.91 4.31 -17.54
C LEU A 209 10.67 3.37 -16.62
N ALA A 210 11.37 2.42 -17.18
CA ALA A 210 12.26 1.54 -16.44
C ALA A 210 13.53 1.31 -17.23
N VAL A 211 14.65 1.24 -16.54
CA VAL A 211 15.94 0.86 -17.11
C VAL A 211 16.56 -0.21 -16.23
N VAL A 212 17.06 -1.27 -16.84
CA VAL A 212 17.73 -2.37 -16.17
C VAL A 212 19.04 -2.69 -16.89
N SER A 213 20.10 -2.80 -16.12
CA SER A 213 21.39 -3.33 -16.53
C SER A 213 21.81 -4.45 -15.56
N GLU A 214 22.93 -5.09 -15.82
CA GLU A 214 23.46 -6.16 -14.95
C GLU A 214 23.75 -5.66 -13.52
N LEU A 215 24.18 -4.40 -13.37
CA LEU A 215 24.62 -3.86 -12.08
C LEU A 215 23.67 -2.83 -11.47
N ALA A 216 22.66 -2.37 -12.19
CA ALA A 216 21.78 -1.32 -11.71
C ALA A 216 20.40 -1.38 -12.34
N SER A 217 19.41 -0.86 -11.65
CA SER A 217 18.12 -0.54 -12.22
C SER A 217 17.61 0.81 -11.71
N ALA A 218 16.80 1.47 -12.53
CA ALA A 218 16.09 2.69 -12.14
C ALA A 218 14.70 2.70 -12.76
N GLY A 219 13.81 3.45 -12.15
CA GLY A 219 12.44 3.59 -12.64
C GLY A 219 11.83 4.92 -12.24
N VAL A 220 10.89 5.34 -13.08
CA VAL A 220 10.00 6.47 -12.83
C VAL A 220 8.60 5.99 -13.13
N SER A 221 7.66 6.26 -12.25
CA SER A 221 6.25 6.00 -12.51
C SER A 221 5.37 7.16 -12.07
N TYR A 222 4.25 7.31 -12.73
CA TYR A 222 3.22 8.28 -12.41
C TYR A 222 1.85 7.62 -12.45
N ALA A 223 1.05 7.84 -11.43
CA ALA A 223 -0.35 7.45 -11.36
C ALA A 223 -1.24 8.70 -11.38
N SER A 224 -2.32 8.65 -12.16
CA SER A 224 -3.26 9.77 -12.30
C SER A 224 -4.07 10.01 -11.03
N ALA A 225 -4.49 11.26 -10.86
CA ALA A 225 -5.50 11.63 -9.87
C ALA A 225 -6.88 11.08 -10.20
N GLY A 226 -7.74 11.04 -9.20
CA GLY A 226 -9.18 10.84 -9.29
C GLY A 226 -9.85 11.47 -8.06
N ASP A 227 -11.16 11.38 -7.96
CA ASP A 227 -11.92 11.94 -6.84
C ASP A 227 -11.54 11.25 -5.51
N TYR A 228 -11.16 9.96 -5.58
CA TYR A 228 -10.78 9.13 -4.44
C TYR A 228 -9.28 8.79 -4.41
N SER A 229 -8.46 9.45 -5.20
CA SER A 229 -7.01 9.24 -5.20
C SER A 229 -6.25 10.48 -5.63
N HIS A 230 -5.08 10.65 -5.06
CA HIS A 230 -4.18 11.74 -5.43
C HIS A 230 -3.18 11.27 -6.50
N PRO A 231 -2.71 12.21 -7.36
CA PRO A 231 -1.65 11.88 -8.29
C PRO A 231 -0.36 11.54 -7.50
N VAL A 232 0.37 10.56 -7.99
CA VAL A 232 1.59 10.08 -7.34
C VAL A 232 2.70 9.99 -8.38
N LEU A 233 3.82 10.63 -8.10
CA LEU A 233 5.07 10.49 -8.84
C LEU A 233 6.06 9.67 -8.01
N VAL A 234 6.65 8.67 -8.60
CA VAL A 234 7.62 7.80 -7.93
C VAL A 234 8.91 7.72 -8.71
N LEU A 235 10.03 7.85 -8.02
CA LEU A 235 11.38 7.77 -8.56
C LEU A 235 12.16 6.74 -7.74
N GLY A 236 12.87 5.85 -8.39
CA GLY A 236 13.67 4.87 -7.65
C GLY A 236 14.89 4.39 -8.41
N GLY A 237 15.88 3.91 -7.66
CA GLY A 237 17.10 3.33 -8.19
C GLY A 237 17.67 2.26 -7.29
N SER A 238 18.39 1.31 -7.89
CA SER A 238 19.10 0.26 -7.14
C SER A 238 20.38 -0.16 -7.84
N VAL A 239 21.28 -0.70 -7.04
CA VAL A 239 22.55 -1.29 -7.52
C VAL A 239 22.63 -2.73 -7.04
N VAL A 240 23.26 -3.58 -7.84
CA VAL A 240 23.47 -5.00 -7.53
C VAL A 240 24.96 -5.19 -7.19
N SER A 241 25.23 -5.83 -6.06
CA SER A 241 26.55 -6.29 -5.70
C SER A 241 26.71 -7.79 -6.02
N PRO A 242 27.39 -8.17 -7.12
CA PRO A 242 27.54 -9.58 -7.49
C PRO A 242 28.40 -10.36 -6.49
N HIS A 243 29.26 -9.67 -5.74
CA HIS A 243 30.14 -10.27 -4.75
C HIS A 243 29.46 -10.65 -3.43
N ILE A 244 28.24 -10.15 -3.20
CA ILE A 244 27.46 -10.41 -1.98
C ILE A 244 26.14 -11.03 -2.38
N ASN A 245 26.17 -12.29 -2.80
CA ASN A 245 24.98 -13.08 -3.16
C ASN A 245 24.00 -12.36 -4.12
N ASN A 246 24.53 -11.65 -5.12
CA ASN A 246 23.73 -10.78 -5.99
C ASN A 246 22.78 -9.85 -5.21
N THR A 247 23.27 -9.30 -4.11
CA THR A 247 22.47 -8.43 -3.27
C THR A 247 22.16 -7.13 -3.99
N ARG A 248 20.90 -6.82 -4.14
CA ARG A 248 20.38 -5.55 -4.65
C ARG A 248 20.07 -4.65 -3.46
N THR A 249 20.59 -3.44 -3.49
CA THR A 249 20.22 -2.37 -2.53
C THR A 249 19.73 -1.16 -3.29
N GLY A 250 18.74 -0.47 -2.77
CA GLY A 250 18.19 0.67 -3.48
C GLY A 250 17.32 1.56 -2.61
N PHE A 251 16.83 2.58 -3.27
CA PHE A 251 15.93 3.55 -2.69
C PHE A 251 14.77 3.84 -3.64
N GLU A 252 13.68 4.37 -3.06
CA GLU A 252 12.56 4.92 -3.79
C GLU A 252 12.04 6.15 -3.05
N ALA A 253 11.69 7.18 -3.81
CA ALA A 253 11.03 8.39 -3.35
C ALA A 253 9.66 8.48 -4.01
N GLU A 254 8.61 8.54 -3.22
CA GLU A 254 7.24 8.71 -3.65
C GLU A 254 6.77 10.11 -3.25
N ILE A 255 6.22 10.86 -4.18
CA ILE A 255 5.72 12.21 -4.02
C ILE A 255 4.23 12.19 -4.34
N GLY A 256 3.40 12.21 -3.31
CA GLY A 256 1.96 12.42 -3.46
C GLY A 256 1.67 13.89 -3.74
N ARG A 257 0.68 14.17 -4.59
CA ARG A 257 0.31 15.54 -5.00
C ARG A 257 1.48 16.39 -5.49
N PRO A 258 2.26 15.90 -6.48
CA PRO A 258 3.54 16.53 -6.85
C PRO A 258 3.43 17.98 -7.36
N PHE A 259 2.22 18.45 -7.64
CA PHE A 259 1.95 19.82 -8.15
C PHE A 259 1.25 20.72 -7.14
N GLU A 260 1.03 20.24 -5.91
CA GLU A 260 0.35 20.97 -4.84
C GLU A 260 1.20 20.97 -3.57
N LYS A 261 0.66 20.39 -2.52
CA LYS A 261 1.30 20.26 -1.22
C LYS A 261 1.78 18.82 -1.05
N ASN A 262 3.06 18.59 -1.22
CA ASN A 262 3.68 17.28 -1.34
C ASN A 262 3.55 16.44 -0.07
N ASP A 263 3.07 15.21 -0.22
CA ASP A 263 3.31 14.12 0.72
C ASP A 263 4.56 13.38 0.24
N PHE A 264 5.51 13.15 1.10
CA PHE A 264 6.77 12.49 0.75
C PHE A 264 6.88 11.15 1.45
N THR A 265 7.21 10.09 0.70
CA THR A 265 7.59 8.79 1.26
C THR A 265 8.95 8.38 0.72
N GLY A 266 9.89 8.20 1.61
CA GLY A 266 11.21 7.61 1.31
C GLY A 266 11.24 6.14 1.68
N LYS A 267 11.87 5.31 0.85
CA LYS A 267 12.00 3.88 1.05
C LYS A 267 13.44 3.46 0.78
N LEU A 268 14.00 2.64 1.66
CA LEU A 268 15.28 1.96 1.47
C LEU A 268 15.03 0.46 1.50
N PHE A 269 15.67 -0.29 0.63
CA PHE A 269 15.47 -1.72 0.54
C PHE A 269 16.72 -2.50 0.23
N VAL A 270 16.68 -3.77 0.61
CA VAL A 270 17.66 -4.79 0.26
C VAL A 270 16.95 -6.06 -0.18
N GLU A 271 17.45 -6.67 -1.25
CA GLU A 271 17.03 -7.98 -1.75
C GLU A 271 18.28 -8.80 -2.03
N SER A 272 18.34 -10.02 -1.52
CA SER A 272 19.52 -10.88 -1.61
C SER A 272 19.14 -12.30 -2.03
N SER A 273 19.79 -12.83 -3.06
CA SER A 273 19.64 -14.22 -3.50
C SER A 273 20.52 -15.12 -2.66
N LEU A 274 19.97 -15.73 -1.61
CA LEU A 274 20.70 -16.68 -0.75
C LEU A 274 21.07 -17.96 -1.49
N THR A 275 20.24 -18.37 -2.44
CA THR A 275 20.49 -19.45 -3.41
C THR A 275 19.95 -19.03 -4.77
N PRO A 276 20.25 -19.71 -5.87
CA PRO A 276 19.67 -19.42 -7.18
C PRO A 276 18.13 -19.44 -7.23
N ARG A 277 17.49 -20.06 -6.23
CA ARG A 277 16.03 -20.21 -6.14
C ARG A 277 15.39 -19.49 -4.97
N PHE A 278 16.17 -19.04 -3.99
CA PHE A 278 15.61 -18.43 -2.78
C PHE A 278 16.16 -17.03 -2.55
N GLU A 279 15.26 -16.09 -2.43
CA GLU A 279 15.53 -14.68 -2.18
C GLU A 279 14.98 -14.24 -0.84
N MET A 280 15.71 -13.37 -0.16
CA MET A 280 15.25 -12.65 1.02
C MET A 280 15.18 -11.16 0.73
N ARG A 281 14.22 -10.49 1.37
CA ARG A 281 13.92 -9.07 1.17
C ARG A 281 13.69 -8.38 2.49
N ALA A 282 14.17 -7.15 2.60
CA ALA A 282 13.86 -6.29 3.72
C ALA A 282 13.84 -4.82 3.28
N SER A 283 13.07 -4.01 4.00
CA SER A 283 12.96 -2.59 3.70
C SER A 283 12.62 -1.78 4.94
N VAL A 284 12.91 -0.49 4.84
CA VAL A 284 12.47 0.54 5.78
C VAL A 284 11.82 1.63 4.95
N LEU A 285 10.69 2.13 5.41
CA LEU A 285 10.03 3.28 4.82
C LEU A 285 9.78 4.35 5.88
N PHE A 286 9.80 5.59 5.45
CA PHE A 286 9.39 6.74 6.25
C PHE A 286 8.52 7.64 5.37
N ASN A 287 7.49 8.19 5.98
CA ASN A 287 6.57 9.10 5.32
C ASN A 287 6.44 10.38 6.16
N GLU A 288 6.46 11.52 5.48
CA GLU A 288 6.13 12.81 6.05
C GLU A 288 4.93 13.38 5.29
N GLY A 289 3.76 13.33 5.92
CA GLY A 289 2.53 13.84 5.32
C GLY A 289 2.47 15.36 5.39
N TYR A 290 1.88 15.97 4.37
CA TYR A 290 1.68 17.43 4.22
C TYR A 290 0.98 18.08 5.43
N ARG A 291 0.09 17.38 6.10
CA ARG A 291 -0.55 17.90 7.31
C ARG A 291 0.44 17.80 8.46
N ALA A 292 0.78 18.96 9.04
CA ALA A 292 1.69 19.06 10.18
C ALA A 292 1.40 17.99 11.25
N GLY A 293 2.46 17.32 11.71
CA GLY A 293 2.38 16.26 12.74
C GLY A 293 2.09 14.86 12.25
N ARG A 294 2.05 14.59 10.93
CA ARG A 294 1.92 13.22 10.41
C ARG A 294 3.28 12.66 10.01
N THR A 295 3.77 11.73 10.78
CA THR A 295 4.95 10.95 10.44
C THR A 295 4.61 9.47 10.48
N SER A 296 5.14 8.69 9.56
CA SER A 296 5.06 7.24 9.64
C SER A 296 6.39 6.59 9.36
N VAL A 297 6.63 5.48 10.03
CA VAL A 297 7.77 4.60 9.79
C VAL A 297 7.23 3.21 9.55
N GLY A 298 7.80 2.48 8.60
CA GLY A 298 7.41 1.12 8.32
C GLY A 298 8.58 0.22 8.00
N PHE A 299 8.35 -1.08 8.12
CA PHE A 299 9.32 -2.12 7.84
C PHE A 299 8.69 -3.19 6.99
N GLY A 300 9.35 -3.55 5.90
CA GLY A 300 8.99 -4.69 5.07
C GLY A 300 9.99 -5.83 5.27
N VAL A 301 9.48 -7.05 5.26
CA VAL A 301 10.31 -8.26 5.24
C VAL A 301 9.60 -9.34 4.43
N GLY A 302 10.36 -10.19 3.76
CA GLY A 302 9.77 -11.30 3.00
C GLY A 302 10.80 -12.17 2.33
N GLY A 303 10.29 -13.09 1.55
CA GLY A 303 11.10 -14.00 0.75
C GLY A 303 10.34 -14.53 -0.45
N GLY A 304 11.08 -15.10 -1.39
CA GLY A 304 10.54 -15.74 -2.57
C GLY A 304 11.29 -17.01 -2.90
N TYR A 305 10.59 -17.95 -3.49
CA TYR A 305 11.17 -19.17 -4.00
C TYR A 305 10.75 -19.39 -5.46
N SER A 306 11.75 -19.57 -6.34
CA SER A 306 11.54 -19.76 -7.76
C SER A 306 11.64 -21.24 -8.11
N PHE A 307 10.57 -21.76 -8.68
CA PHE A 307 10.53 -23.01 -9.45
C PHE A 307 10.74 -22.69 -10.94
N ASP A 308 10.79 -23.71 -11.77
CA ASP A 308 11.09 -23.48 -13.19
C ASP A 308 10.04 -22.59 -13.89
N ALA A 309 8.75 -22.80 -13.61
CA ALA A 309 7.64 -22.05 -14.22
C ALA A 309 6.79 -21.26 -13.20
N LEU A 310 7.16 -21.26 -11.93
CA LEU A 310 6.38 -20.67 -10.86
C LEU A 310 7.27 -20.00 -9.82
N ASP A 311 7.06 -18.73 -9.58
CA ASP A 311 7.60 -18.05 -8.42
C ASP A 311 6.51 -17.93 -7.35
N VAL A 312 6.85 -18.26 -6.11
CA VAL A 312 6.00 -18.01 -4.95
C VAL A 312 6.71 -17.06 -4.01
N SER A 313 5.97 -16.18 -3.39
CA SER A 313 6.54 -15.18 -2.48
C SER A 313 5.60 -14.84 -1.34
N LEU A 314 6.20 -14.43 -0.23
CA LEU A 314 5.55 -13.93 0.95
C LEU A 314 6.17 -12.59 1.31
N GLY A 315 5.34 -11.59 1.54
CA GLY A 315 5.74 -10.28 2.04
C GLY A 315 4.94 -9.89 3.27
N CYS A 316 5.60 -9.30 4.23
CA CYS A 316 5.00 -8.69 5.39
C CYS A 316 5.43 -7.22 5.42
N LEU A 317 4.47 -6.32 5.57
CA LEU A 317 4.70 -4.90 5.74
C LEU A 317 4.03 -4.44 7.02
N VAL A 318 4.83 -3.82 7.88
CA VAL A 318 4.40 -3.22 9.13
C VAL A 318 4.59 -1.72 9.03
N ASN A 319 3.55 -0.96 9.31
CA ASN A 319 3.60 0.50 9.33
C ASN A 319 3.26 1.06 10.68
N SER A 320 3.91 2.20 11.07
CA SER A 320 3.67 3.02 12.25
C SER A 320 3.43 4.48 11.88
N ARG A 321 2.29 5.04 12.26
CA ARG A 321 1.92 6.44 11.96
C ARG A 321 1.42 7.14 13.23
N ASN A 322 2.03 8.26 13.52
CA ASN A 322 1.56 9.16 14.57
C ASN A 322 1.00 10.43 13.93
N ARG A 323 -0.09 10.91 14.47
CA ARG A 323 -0.69 12.17 14.07
C ARG A 323 -1.22 12.92 15.28
N SER A 324 -1.19 14.24 15.22
CA SER A 324 -1.93 15.11 16.14
C SER A 324 -3.20 15.60 15.46
N GLY A 325 -4.28 15.69 16.19
CA GLY A 325 -5.58 16.16 15.71
C GLY A 325 -6.70 15.24 16.17
N SER A 326 -7.95 15.72 16.08
CA SER A 326 -9.10 14.90 16.46
C SER A 326 -9.22 13.66 15.62
N ALA A 327 -9.49 12.53 16.28
CA ALA A 327 -9.80 11.29 15.58
C ALA A 327 -11.21 11.31 15.00
N PHE A 328 -12.15 11.95 15.67
CA PHE A 328 -13.57 11.97 15.31
C PHE A 328 -14.04 13.38 15.00
N SER A 329 -14.47 14.20 15.85
CA SER A 329 -14.92 15.56 15.54
C SER A 329 -14.12 16.61 16.32
N GLY A 330 -13.37 17.34 15.63
CA GLY A 330 -12.58 18.49 15.80
C GLY A 330 -12.60 19.38 16.95
N GLU A 331 -12.15 19.21 18.13
CA GLU A 331 -11.84 20.40 18.93
C GLU A 331 -10.50 20.36 19.70
N ASP A 332 -9.87 19.25 19.99
CA ASP A 332 -8.60 19.26 20.72
C ASP A 332 -7.52 18.40 20.05
N ALA A 333 -6.27 18.84 20.16
CA ALA A 333 -5.12 18.12 19.65
C ALA A 333 -4.92 16.82 20.42
N GLU A 334 -5.55 15.75 19.97
CA GLU A 334 -5.37 14.42 20.49
C GLU A 334 -4.15 13.75 19.83
N SER A 335 -3.49 12.90 20.58
CA SER A 335 -2.47 12.02 20.05
C SER A 335 -3.15 10.78 19.49
N VAL A 336 -3.06 10.59 18.18
CA VAL A 336 -3.58 9.42 17.50
C VAL A 336 -2.44 8.57 16.97
N GLU A 337 -2.39 7.34 17.41
CA GLU A 337 -1.45 6.33 16.93
C GLU A 337 -2.21 5.27 16.15
N ASP A 338 -1.83 5.08 14.91
CA ASP A 338 -2.44 4.09 14.03
C ASP A 338 -1.46 2.93 13.75
N GLY A 339 -1.91 1.66 13.70
CA GLY A 339 -1.14 0.43 13.52
C GLY A 339 -1.60 -0.56 12.44
N SER A 340 -0.76 -0.93 11.42
CA SER A 340 -1.10 -2.02 10.50
C SER A 340 0.00 -3.05 10.28
N ILE A 341 -0.45 -4.29 10.07
CA ILE A 341 0.36 -5.38 9.53
C ILE A 341 -0.36 -5.90 8.30
N SER A 342 0.31 -5.85 7.17
CA SER A 342 -0.13 -6.49 5.92
C SER A 342 0.70 -7.74 5.68
N LEU A 343 0.05 -8.86 5.47
CA LEU A 343 0.68 -10.11 5.05
C LEU A 343 0.17 -10.44 3.65
N VAL A 344 1.06 -10.50 2.66
CA VAL A 344 0.71 -10.71 1.26
C VAL A 344 1.42 -11.94 0.73
N PHE A 345 0.66 -12.84 0.15
CA PHE A 345 1.14 -14.03 -0.58
C PHE A 345 0.99 -13.76 -2.07
N GLY A 346 1.97 -14.16 -2.85
CA GLY A 346 1.93 -13.98 -4.28
C GLY A 346 2.52 -15.14 -5.05
N SER A 347 2.05 -15.25 -6.29
CA SER A 347 2.61 -16.18 -7.25
C SER A 347 2.67 -15.56 -8.64
N VAL A 348 3.72 -15.90 -9.38
CA VAL A 348 3.89 -15.55 -10.79
C VAL A 348 4.13 -16.82 -11.56
N PHE A 349 3.23 -17.14 -12.47
CA PHE A 349 3.37 -18.26 -13.41
C PHE A 349 3.99 -17.72 -14.70
N ARG A 350 5.01 -18.44 -15.22
CA ARG A 350 5.64 -18.16 -16.51
C ARG A 350 5.35 -19.33 -17.45
N LEU A 351 4.81 -19.01 -18.63
CA LEU A 351 4.39 -19.97 -19.65
C LEU A 351 5.29 -19.90 -20.87
#